data_0e35555f5ea1562096fc647ef99555d9
#
_entry.id   0e35555f5ea1562096fc647ef99555d9
#
_cell.length_a   1.000
_cell.length_b   1.000
_cell.length_c   1.000
_cell.angle_alpha   90.00
_cell.angle_beta   90.00
_cell.angle_gamma   90.00
#
_symmetry.space_group_name_H-M   'P 1'
#
loop_
_entity.id
_entity.type
_entity.pdbx_description
1 polymer ?
#
loop_
_entity_poly.entity_id
_entity_poly.type
_entity_poly.pdbx_seq_one_letter_code
_entity_poly.pdbx_strand_id
1 'polypeptide(L)'
;MKYKVNWIKTKEGNGIKAGNTLIVKITDARIVSGWIAKKTFYGRKMKQVGQSKNTLSFKLKERKGKRTIPYKKGNYLLKVSAFDKKNKNQQWSDEFEVI
;
A
#
# COMPACT_ATOMS: atom_id res chain seq x y z
N MET A 1 -16.04 8.83 0.61
CA MET A 1 -15.21 7.64 0.96
C MET A 1 -14.19 8.04 2.04
N LYS A 2 -13.97 7.16 2.99
CA LYS A 2 -12.96 7.36 4.04
C LYS A 2 -11.83 6.37 3.85
N TYR A 3 -10.60 6.86 3.89
CA TYR A 3 -9.38 6.08 3.69
C TYR A 3 -8.70 5.82 5.03
N LYS A 4 -8.33 4.57 5.28
CA LYS A 4 -7.63 4.17 6.49
C LYS A 4 -6.65 3.04 6.19
N VAL A 5 -5.45 3.12 6.74
CA VAL A 5 -4.42 2.08 6.65
C VAL A 5 -3.96 1.71 8.05
N ASN A 6 -3.56 0.48 8.25
CA ASN A 6 -3.11 -0.05 9.54
C ASN A 6 -1.66 0.35 9.86
N TRP A 7 -1.36 1.64 9.73
CA TRP A 7 -0.03 2.15 10.05
C TRP A 7 0.30 2.02 11.54
N ILE A 8 1.60 1.78 11.82
CA ILE A 8 2.19 2.11 13.13
C ILE A 8 2.89 3.45 12.99
N LYS A 9 2.96 4.20 14.09
CA LYS A 9 3.66 5.49 14.07
C LYS A 9 5.14 5.30 14.37
N THR A 10 5.97 5.94 13.55
CA THR A 10 7.41 6.03 13.72
C THR A 10 7.81 7.48 13.98
N LYS A 11 9.08 7.71 14.28
CA LYS A 11 9.59 9.09 14.45
C LYS A 11 9.39 9.96 13.21
N GLU A 12 9.34 9.35 12.03
CA GLU A 12 9.26 10.04 10.75
C GLU A 12 7.87 9.96 10.08
N GLY A 13 6.91 9.30 10.72
CA GLY A 13 5.55 9.21 10.21
C GLY A 13 4.97 7.80 10.24
N ASN A 14 4.45 7.35 9.10
CA ASN A 14 3.81 6.05 8.97
C ASN A 14 4.84 4.93 8.84
N GLY A 15 4.60 3.81 9.50
CA GLY A 15 5.45 2.64 9.41
C GLY A 15 4.68 1.34 9.41
N ILE A 16 5.36 0.28 9.02
CA ILE A 16 4.86 -1.08 9.09
C ILE A 16 6.05 -2.03 9.22
N LYS A 17 5.89 -3.12 9.97
CA LYS A 17 6.97 -4.10 10.11
C LYS A 17 7.12 -4.95 8.85
N ALA A 18 8.37 -5.26 8.48
CA ALA A 18 8.68 -6.14 7.37
C ALA A 18 7.97 -7.49 7.52
N GLY A 19 7.40 -7.98 6.43
CA GLY A 19 6.66 -9.25 6.42
C GLY A 19 5.24 -9.19 6.96
N ASN A 20 4.82 -8.07 7.54
CA ASN A 20 3.44 -7.90 8.01
C ASN A 20 2.48 -7.61 6.85
N THR A 21 1.19 -7.76 7.12
CA THR A 21 0.14 -7.46 6.16
C THR A 21 -0.24 -5.99 6.24
N LEU A 22 -0.22 -5.31 5.11
CA LEU A 22 -0.72 -3.95 4.96
C LEU A 22 -2.19 -4.01 4.59
N ILE A 23 -3.04 -3.30 5.33
CA ILE A 23 -4.49 -3.32 5.16
C ILE A 23 -4.98 -1.91 4.87
N VAL A 24 -5.60 -1.72 3.71
CA VAL A 24 -6.21 -0.47 3.28
C VAL A 24 -7.71 -0.64 3.28
N LYS A 25 -8.43 0.20 4.02
CA LYS A 25 -9.90 0.21 4.05
C LYS A 25 -10.41 1.52 3.47
N ILE A 26 -11.33 1.42 2.52
CA ILE A 26 -12.01 2.58 1.93
C ILE A 26 -13.51 2.40 2.14
N THR A 27 -14.09 3.19 3.04
CA THR A 27 -15.52 3.17 3.31
C THR A 27 -16.30 3.62 2.07
N ASP A 28 -17.37 2.90 1.73
CA ASP A 28 -18.26 3.19 0.59
C ASP A 28 -17.60 3.11 -0.79
N ALA A 29 -16.49 2.43 -0.90
CA ALA A 29 -15.88 2.14 -2.19
C ALA A 29 -16.57 0.96 -2.87
N ARG A 30 -16.66 1.01 -4.20
CA ARG A 30 -17.07 -0.12 -5.04
C ARG A 30 -15.87 -0.96 -5.43
N ILE A 31 -14.74 -0.31 -5.72
CA ILE A 31 -13.50 -0.97 -6.09
C ILE A 31 -12.32 -0.13 -5.61
N VAL A 32 -11.29 -0.81 -5.12
CA VAL A 32 -10.05 -0.23 -4.62
C VAL A 32 -8.88 -0.90 -5.30
N SER A 33 -7.95 -0.12 -5.82
CA SER A 33 -6.68 -0.60 -6.38
C SER A 33 -5.52 0.05 -5.64
N GLY A 34 -4.45 -0.70 -5.45
CA GLY A 34 -3.27 -0.21 -4.75
C GLY A 34 -1.98 -0.49 -5.48
N TRP A 35 -1.03 0.42 -5.34
CA TRP A 35 0.32 0.32 -5.91
C TRP A 35 1.34 0.67 -4.85
N ILE A 36 2.47 -0.03 -4.88
CA ILE A 36 3.62 0.27 -4.02
C ILE A 36 4.84 0.57 -4.89
N ALA A 37 5.59 1.59 -4.50
CA ALA A 37 6.89 1.89 -5.09
C ALA A 37 7.93 1.97 -4.00
N LYS A 38 9.09 1.37 -4.23
CA LYS A 38 10.27 1.59 -3.39
C LYS A 38 10.89 2.94 -3.76
N LYS A 39 11.14 3.77 -2.75
CA LYS A 39 11.84 5.03 -2.95
C LYS A 39 13.33 4.72 -3.19
N THR A 40 13.79 4.89 -4.43
CA THR A 40 15.17 4.62 -4.81
C THR A 40 15.87 5.91 -5.25
N PHE A 41 17.18 5.85 -5.39
CA PHE A 41 17.98 6.97 -5.89
C PHE A 41 17.60 7.42 -7.30
N TYR A 42 17.15 6.49 -8.15
CA TYR A 42 16.80 6.75 -9.56
C TYR A 42 15.31 7.01 -9.79
N GLY A 43 14.53 7.13 -8.74
CA GLY A 43 13.10 7.38 -8.86
C GLY A 43 12.24 6.27 -8.26
N ARG A 44 10.98 6.20 -8.72
CA ARG A 44 9.98 5.30 -8.17
C ARG A 44 9.44 4.39 -9.25
N LYS A 45 9.53 3.08 -9.02
CA LYS A 45 8.91 2.08 -9.89
C LYS A 45 7.67 1.54 -9.20
N MET A 46 6.49 1.89 -9.71
CA MET A 46 5.21 1.46 -9.15
C MET A 46 4.90 0.02 -9.54
N LYS A 47 4.48 -0.76 -8.55
CA LYS A 47 4.00 -2.13 -8.77
C LYS A 47 2.61 -2.26 -8.17
N GLN A 48 1.64 -2.74 -8.96
CA GLN A 48 0.31 -3.00 -8.45
C GLN A 48 0.35 -4.17 -7.46
N VAL A 49 -0.26 -3.98 -6.29
CA VAL A 49 -0.26 -4.98 -5.23
C VAL A 49 -1.61 -5.66 -5.07
N GLY A 50 -2.66 -5.15 -5.70
CA GLY A 50 -3.95 -5.81 -5.70
C GLY A 50 -5.10 -4.90 -6.03
N GLN A 51 -6.29 -5.52 -6.07
CA GLN A 51 -7.57 -4.87 -6.31
C GLN A 51 -8.63 -5.61 -5.49
N SER A 52 -9.56 -4.86 -4.91
CA SER A 52 -10.62 -5.41 -4.06
C SER A 52 -11.83 -4.50 -4.08
N LYS A 53 -12.90 -4.89 -3.38
CA LYS A 53 -14.12 -4.06 -3.28
C LYS A 53 -13.89 -2.81 -2.42
N ASN A 54 -13.64 -2.98 -1.13
CA ASN A 54 -13.43 -1.87 -0.20
C ASN A 54 -12.29 -2.08 0.79
N THR A 55 -11.76 -3.29 0.87
CA THR A 55 -10.63 -3.60 1.74
C THR A 55 -9.57 -4.31 0.92
N LEU A 56 -8.41 -3.69 0.83
CA LEU A 56 -7.26 -4.25 0.13
C LEU A 56 -6.24 -4.67 1.17
N SER A 57 -5.85 -5.94 1.17
CA SER A 57 -4.80 -6.43 2.06
C SER A 57 -3.76 -7.21 1.27
N PHE A 58 -2.51 -7.00 1.61
CA PHE A 58 -1.40 -7.73 1.01
C PHE A 58 -0.23 -7.80 1.97
N LYS A 59 0.51 -8.91 1.87
CA LYS A 59 1.71 -9.09 2.67
C LYS A 59 2.87 -8.33 2.06
N LEU A 60 3.69 -7.70 2.89
CA LEU A 60 4.89 -6.99 2.46
C LEU A 60 6.03 -7.99 2.20
N LYS A 61 5.77 -8.87 1.25
CA LYS A 61 6.70 -9.89 0.80
C LYS A 61 6.74 -9.91 -0.72
N GLU A 62 7.90 -10.15 -1.27
CA GLU A 62 8.05 -10.32 -2.71
C GLU A 62 8.62 -11.71 -3.02
N ARG A 63 8.26 -12.22 -4.19
CA ARG A 63 8.77 -13.51 -4.65
C ARG A 63 10.02 -13.28 -5.50
N LYS A 64 11.12 -13.92 -5.09
CA LYS A 64 12.37 -13.98 -5.89
C LYS A 64 12.68 -15.43 -6.21
N GLY A 65 12.46 -15.82 -7.47
CA GLY A 65 12.60 -17.21 -7.88
C GLY A 65 11.61 -18.10 -7.12
N LYS A 66 12.12 -19.11 -6.41
CA LYS A 66 11.31 -20.03 -5.60
C LYS A 66 11.13 -19.57 -4.14
N ARG A 67 11.71 -18.42 -3.76
CA ARG A 67 11.67 -17.91 -2.40
C ARG A 67 10.75 -16.72 -2.27
N THR A 68 10.05 -16.63 -1.14
CA THR A 68 9.32 -15.44 -0.73
C THR A 68 10.12 -14.75 0.35
N ILE A 69 10.47 -13.49 0.13
CA ILE A 69 11.26 -12.71 1.09
C ILE A 69 10.48 -11.48 1.52
N PRO A 70 10.62 -11.03 2.78
CA PRO A 70 10.03 -9.77 3.22
C PRO A 70 10.60 -8.59 2.42
N TYR A 71 9.81 -7.53 2.28
CA TYR A 71 10.31 -6.27 1.74
C TYR A 71 11.48 -5.77 2.59
N LYS A 72 12.51 -5.26 1.92
CA LYS A 72 13.65 -4.67 2.60
C LYS A 72 13.21 -3.46 3.41
N LYS A 73 13.84 -3.26 4.56
CA LYS A 73 13.65 -2.04 5.37
C LYS A 73 14.00 -0.81 4.56
N GLY A 74 13.24 0.25 4.73
CA GLY A 74 13.44 1.51 4.01
C GLY A 74 12.14 2.21 3.71
N ASN A 75 12.22 3.22 2.84
CA ASN A 75 11.11 4.10 2.52
C ASN A 75 10.39 3.67 1.25
N TYR A 76 9.06 3.70 1.31
CA TYR A 76 8.17 3.30 0.23
C TYR A 76 7.07 4.33 0.05
N LEU A 77 6.39 4.26 -1.08
CA LEU A 77 5.19 5.02 -1.39
C LEU A 77 4.04 4.07 -1.64
N LEU A 78 2.91 4.33 -1.00
CA LEU A 78 1.65 3.66 -1.29
C LEU A 78 0.76 4.63 -2.06
N LYS A 79 0.24 4.18 -3.20
CA LYS A 79 -0.82 4.87 -3.93
C LYS A 79 -2.06 4.01 -3.93
N VAL A 80 -3.21 4.63 -3.67
CA VAL A 80 -4.51 3.95 -3.66
C VAL A 80 -5.47 4.75 -4.50
N SER A 81 -6.24 4.05 -5.33
CA SER A 81 -7.32 4.63 -6.13
C SER A 81 -8.59 3.87 -5.85
N ALA A 82 -9.68 4.57 -5.65
CA ALA A 82 -10.98 3.96 -5.41
C ALA A 82 -12.08 4.65 -6.22
N PHE A 83 -13.10 3.87 -6.59
CA PHE A 83 -14.33 4.35 -7.19
C PHE A 83 -15.50 4.03 -6.27
N ASP A 84 -16.41 4.95 -6.11
CA ASP A 84 -17.67 4.72 -5.39
C ASP A 84 -18.74 4.13 -6.32
N LYS A 85 -19.95 3.92 -5.80
CA LYS A 85 -21.08 3.38 -6.58
C LYS A 85 -21.53 4.29 -7.70
N LYS A 86 -21.20 5.57 -7.64
CA LYS A 86 -21.50 6.57 -8.67
C LYS A 86 -20.35 6.77 -9.65
N ASN A 87 -19.33 5.91 -9.61
CA ASN A 87 -18.11 5.97 -10.42
C ASN A 87 -17.28 7.24 -10.20
N LYS A 88 -17.40 7.88 -9.05
CA LYS A 88 -16.51 8.95 -8.66
C LYS A 88 -15.19 8.35 -8.18
N ASN A 89 -14.10 8.87 -8.70
CA ASN A 89 -12.74 8.43 -8.33
C ASN A 89 -12.16 9.33 -7.25
N GLN A 90 -11.47 8.71 -6.31
CA GLN A 90 -10.64 9.40 -5.34
C GLN A 90 -9.31 8.67 -5.20
N GLN A 91 -8.24 9.41 -5.00
CA GLN A 91 -6.89 8.86 -4.90
C GLN A 91 -6.21 9.37 -3.63
N TRP A 92 -5.36 8.51 -3.06
CA TRP A 92 -4.54 8.81 -1.89
C TRP A 92 -3.11 8.38 -2.13
N SER A 93 -2.17 9.09 -1.52
CA SER A 93 -0.75 8.76 -1.53
C SER A 93 -0.19 8.90 -0.13
N ASP A 94 0.51 7.88 0.34
CA ASP A 94 1.20 7.91 1.62
C ASP A 94 2.63 7.41 1.49
N GLU A 95 3.57 8.15 2.05
CA GLU A 95 4.92 7.64 2.26
C GLU A 95 4.93 6.83 3.56
N PHE A 96 5.68 5.74 3.58
CA PHE A 96 5.79 4.90 4.75
C PHE A 96 7.17 4.23 4.82
N GLU A 97 7.52 3.81 6.03
CA GLU A 97 8.76 3.11 6.31
C GLU A 97 8.46 1.65 6.64
N VAL A 98 9.20 0.73 6.01
CA VAL A 98 9.23 -0.68 6.40
C VAL A 98 10.34 -0.85 7.43
N ILE A 99 9.97 -1.26 8.63
CA ILE A 99 10.88 -1.39 9.77
C ILE A 99 11.05 -2.83 10.26
#